data_106054dccdef44670373857ebdeb7df4
#
_entry.id   106054dccdef44670373857ebdeb7df4
#
_cell.length_a   1.000
_cell.length_b   1.000
_cell.length_c   1.000
_cell.angle_alpha   90.00
_cell.angle_beta   90.00
_cell.angle_gamma   90.00
#
_symmetry.space_group_name_H-M   'P 1'
#
loop_
_entity.id
_entity.type
_entity.pdbx_description
1 polymer ?
#
loop_
_entity_poly.entity_id
_entity_poly.type
_entity_poly.pdbx_seq_one_letter_code
_entity_poly.pdbx_strand_id
1 'polypeptide(L)'
;MTNQGPAQGSTFSISYLVSEGVDYRTEIDSILDDMDAQMSLWINNSEISRLNRGDSIYLSSSFQGVIMKSLLYSELTEGAFDITIAPLIKGWGFSGGVRKDYVNVDSLMNYVGYERLVASRPGAMLEKYALPSGYEIDVNGIAQGFTVDLVVNLLKNKGVENYMVEIGGEVRCKGTNIQGRKWRIGIEEPSEQRIAGQFQAIVELDTMSLATSGNYRKYWEDERGQKVVHSIDPETGMPFISNLLSASIIAPNATMADALATASMIKGVLGAIEMIEQFPSAEGYFIVGTKLGEIEVQQTSGWEKYSIK
;
A
#
# COMPACT_ATOMS: atom_id res chain seq x y z
N MET A 1 13.82 12.41 -18.74
CA MET A 1 13.59 13.27 -17.56
C MET A 1 13.49 12.40 -16.32
N THR A 2 13.99 12.87 -15.19
CA THR A 2 13.79 12.21 -13.88
C THR A 2 13.49 13.25 -12.83
N ASN A 3 12.39 13.09 -12.11
CA ASN A 3 11.97 13.91 -10.98
C ASN A 3 12.07 13.08 -9.69
N GLN A 4 12.59 13.68 -8.64
CA GLN A 4 12.77 13.03 -7.34
C GLN A 4 12.48 14.00 -6.21
N GLY A 5 12.04 13.49 -5.05
CA GLY A 5 11.76 14.29 -3.88
C GLY A 5 11.12 13.51 -2.73
N PRO A 6 10.77 14.19 -1.63
CA PRO A 6 9.96 13.60 -0.59
C PRO A 6 8.50 13.47 -1.02
N ALA A 7 7.81 12.42 -0.59
CA ALA A 7 6.37 12.22 -0.77
C ALA A 7 5.82 11.26 0.28
N GLN A 8 4.65 11.56 0.83
CA GLN A 8 3.83 10.65 1.65
C GLN A 8 4.62 9.94 2.77
N GLY A 9 5.47 10.68 3.48
CA GLY A 9 6.32 10.15 4.55
C GLY A 9 7.51 9.30 4.07
N SER A 10 7.79 9.27 2.76
CA SER A 10 8.88 8.56 2.09
C SER A 10 9.50 9.44 0.99
N THR A 11 9.90 8.85 -0.13
CA THR A 11 10.45 9.52 -1.30
C THR A 11 9.74 9.07 -2.56
N PHE A 12 9.88 9.84 -3.64
CA PHE A 12 9.48 9.42 -4.98
C PHE A 12 10.62 9.53 -5.98
N SER A 13 10.58 8.70 -7.00
CA SER A 13 11.48 8.74 -8.16
C SER A 13 10.68 8.41 -9.44
N ILE A 14 10.52 9.41 -10.31
CA ILE A 14 9.70 9.30 -11.52
C ILE A 14 10.60 9.56 -12.73
N SER A 15 10.81 8.54 -13.56
CA SER A 15 11.59 8.62 -14.79
C SER A 15 10.69 8.42 -16.00
N TYR A 16 10.80 9.29 -17.01
CA TYR A 16 10.01 9.21 -18.24
C TYR A 16 10.76 9.77 -19.45
N LEU A 17 10.45 9.23 -20.63
CA LEU A 17 11.07 9.65 -21.88
C LEU A 17 10.16 10.65 -22.61
N VAL A 18 10.66 11.86 -22.79
CA VAL A 18 9.99 12.99 -23.46
C VAL A 18 11.00 13.77 -24.28
N SER A 19 10.52 14.68 -25.14
CA SER A 19 11.33 15.61 -25.89
C SER A 19 12.13 16.53 -24.95
N GLU A 20 13.26 17.05 -25.44
CA GLU A 20 14.08 17.98 -24.69
C GLU A 20 13.28 19.22 -24.24
N GLY A 21 13.49 19.64 -22.98
CA GLY A 21 12.80 20.78 -22.38
C GLY A 21 11.41 20.50 -21.82
N VAL A 22 10.88 19.29 -21.95
CA VAL A 22 9.58 18.92 -21.35
C VAL A 22 9.82 18.36 -19.94
N ASP A 23 9.14 18.96 -18.97
CA ASP A 23 9.15 18.53 -17.57
C ASP A 23 7.75 18.66 -16.96
N TYR A 24 7.25 17.61 -16.32
CA TYR A 24 5.96 17.56 -15.67
C TYR A 24 6.06 17.66 -14.15
N ARG A 25 7.19 18.17 -13.63
CA ARG A 25 7.45 18.29 -12.20
C ARG A 25 6.33 19.01 -11.45
N THR A 26 5.87 20.13 -11.95
CA THR A 26 4.83 20.93 -11.30
C THR A 26 3.50 20.18 -11.19
N GLU A 27 3.09 19.46 -12.25
CA GLU A 27 1.86 18.67 -12.22
C GLU A 27 1.99 17.45 -11.30
N ILE A 28 3.18 16.85 -11.25
CA ILE A 28 3.47 15.74 -10.32
C ILE A 28 3.39 16.22 -8.87
N ASP A 29 4.07 17.31 -8.54
CA ASP A 29 4.05 17.90 -7.20
C ASP A 29 2.61 18.27 -6.79
N SER A 30 1.80 18.82 -7.70
CA SER A 30 0.39 19.10 -7.43
C SER A 30 -0.41 17.85 -7.07
N ILE A 31 -0.18 16.72 -7.75
CA ILE A 31 -0.83 15.44 -7.39
C ILE A 31 -0.40 14.99 -5.99
N LEU A 32 0.89 15.08 -5.67
CA LEU A 32 1.41 14.66 -4.36
C LEU A 32 0.83 15.52 -3.22
N ASP A 33 0.80 16.85 -3.41
CA ASP A 33 0.22 17.79 -2.45
C ASP A 33 -1.29 17.56 -2.24
N ASP A 34 -2.03 17.33 -3.34
CA ASP A 34 -3.45 17.01 -3.29
C ASP A 34 -3.71 15.71 -2.51
N MET A 35 -2.88 14.69 -2.72
CA MET A 35 -3.03 13.41 -2.03
C MET A 35 -2.73 13.55 -0.53
N ASP A 36 -1.73 14.34 -0.15
CA ASP A 36 -1.44 14.64 1.26
C ASP A 36 -2.59 15.42 1.92
N ALA A 37 -3.14 16.42 1.24
CA ALA A 37 -4.30 17.19 1.73
C ALA A 37 -5.56 16.32 1.90
N GLN A 38 -5.68 15.24 1.15
CA GLN A 38 -6.84 14.35 1.21
C GLN A 38 -6.64 13.18 2.20
N MET A 39 -5.49 12.51 2.20
CA MET A 39 -5.30 11.20 2.82
C MET A 39 -4.27 11.14 3.95
N SER A 40 -3.54 12.22 4.24
CA SER A 40 -2.58 12.22 5.33
C SER A 40 -3.27 12.22 6.70
N LEU A 41 -3.03 11.20 7.50
CA LEU A 41 -3.45 11.13 8.90
C LEU A 41 -2.69 12.09 9.82
N TRP A 42 -1.60 12.69 9.33
CA TRP A 42 -0.75 13.63 10.05
C TRP A 42 -1.15 15.09 9.83
N ILE A 43 -1.96 15.38 8.81
CA ILE A 43 -2.49 16.70 8.52
C ILE A 43 -3.87 16.84 9.15
N ASN A 44 -4.00 17.68 10.16
CA ASN A 44 -5.24 17.83 10.94
C ASN A 44 -6.48 18.20 10.11
N ASN A 45 -6.30 18.92 9.01
CA ASN A 45 -7.40 19.39 8.15
C ASN A 45 -7.51 18.59 6.84
N SER A 46 -6.78 17.48 6.70
CA SER A 46 -6.99 16.55 5.57
C SER A 46 -8.42 16.00 5.57
N GLU A 47 -8.90 15.55 4.42
CA GLU A 47 -10.24 14.99 4.32
C GLU A 47 -10.39 13.75 5.22
N ILE A 48 -9.41 12.86 5.24
CA ILE A 48 -9.43 11.66 6.10
C ILE A 48 -9.44 12.03 7.59
N SER A 49 -8.64 13.01 8.01
CA SER A 49 -8.60 13.45 9.42
C SER A 49 -9.91 14.06 9.86
N ARG A 50 -10.57 14.79 8.97
CA ARG A 50 -11.91 15.36 9.22
C ARG A 50 -12.98 14.28 9.32
N LEU A 51 -12.97 13.30 8.40
CA LEU A 51 -13.89 12.15 8.48
C LEU A 51 -13.70 11.37 9.79
N ASN A 52 -12.45 11.09 10.16
CA ASN A 52 -12.11 10.34 11.38
C ASN A 52 -12.50 11.09 12.68
N ARG A 53 -12.71 12.42 12.61
CA ARG A 53 -13.30 13.19 13.73
C ARG A 53 -14.81 13.23 13.72
N GLY A 54 -15.47 12.60 12.74
CA GLY A 54 -16.92 12.56 12.60
C GLY A 54 -17.51 13.74 11.81
N ASP A 55 -16.69 14.51 11.09
CA ASP A 55 -17.19 15.59 10.23
C ASP A 55 -17.96 15.00 9.03
N SER A 56 -19.02 15.70 8.61
CA SER A 56 -19.68 15.45 7.32
C SER A 56 -19.13 16.41 6.27
N ILE A 57 -18.43 15.87 5.25
CA ILE A 57 -17.69 16.66 4.27
C ILE A 57 -18.03 16.27 2.84
N TYR A 58 -17.77 17.18 1.89
CA TYR A 58 -17.68 16.82 0.48
C TYR A 58 -16.31 16.17 0.24
N LEU A 59 -16.33 14.97 -0.35
CA LEU A 59 -15.10 14.28 -0.72
C LEU A 59 -14.58 14.78 -2.07
N SER A 60 -13.26 14.90 -2.17
CA SER A 60 -12.61 15.02 -3.48
C SER A 60 -12.81 13.74 -4.29
N SER A 61 -12.76 13.85 -5.62
CA SER A 61 -12.92 12.70 -6.51
C SER A 61 -11.86 11.62 -6.30
N SER A 62 -10.63 12.03 -6.00
CA SER A 62 -9.53 11.09 -5.74
C SER A 62 -9.76 10.35 -4.42
N PHE A 63 -10.13 11.05 -3.35
CA PHE A 63 -10.36 10.40 -2.06
C PHE A 63 -11.59 9.48 -2.09
N GLN A 64 -12.68 9.89 -2.75
CA GLN A 64 -13.81 9.00 -3.01
C GLN A 64 -13.36 7.75 -3.79
N GLY A 65 -12.51 7.91 -4.79
CA GLY A 65 -11.93 6.81 -5.57
C GLY A 65 -11.12 5.83 -4.70
N VAL A 66 -10.32 6.34 -3.75
CA VAL A 66 -9.58 5.49 -2.80
C VAL A 66 -10.53 4.71 -1.92
N ILE A 67 -11.54 5.36 -1.31
CA ILE A 67 -12.53 4.66 -0.47
C ILE A 67 -13.22 3.55 -1.26
N MET A 68 -13.69 3.83 -2.48
CA MET A 68 -14.38 2.84 -3.30
C MET A 68 -13.50 1.67 -3.70
N LYS A 69 -12.22 1.93 -4.05
CA LYS A 69 -11.26 0.86 -4.34
C LYS A 69 -10.89 0.07 -3.09
N SER A 70 -10.75 0.73 -1.95
CA SER A 70 -10.51 0.05 -0.68
C SER A 70 -11.63 -0.93 -0.33
N LEU A 71 -12.88 -0.53 -0.45
CA LEU A 71 -14.03 -1.40 -0.22
C LEU A 71 -14.06 -2.59 -1.19
N LEU A 72 -13.72 -2.35 -2.48
CA LEU A 72 -13.60 -3.42 -3.46
C LEU A 72 -12.52 -4.44 -3.04
N TYR A 73 -11.33 -3.99 -2.65
CA TYR A 73 -10.27 -4.91 -2.23
C TYR A 73 -10.56 -5.54 -0.87
N SER A 74 -11.28 -4.88 0.03
CA SER A 74 -11.76 -5.53 1.26
C SER A 74 -12.68 -6.72 0.94
N GLU A 75 -13.64 -6.55 0.02
CA GLU A 75 -14.51 -7.64 -0.44
C GLU A 75 -13.70 -8.75 -1.11
N LEU A 76 -12.80 -8.42 -2.04
CA LEU A 76 -12.01 -9.39 -2.82
C LEU A 76 -10.98 -10.16 -1.97
N THR A 77 -10.55 -9.62 -0.86
CA THR A 77 -9.60 -10.26 0.07
C THR A 77 -10.29 -10.85 1.31
N GLU A 78 -11.64 -10.86 1.32
CA GLU A 78 -12.45 -11.36 2.44
C GLU A 78 -12.10 -10.68 3.76
N GLY A 79 -11.88 -9.36 3.73
CA GLY A 79 -11.56 -8.53 4.89
C GLY A 79 -10.10 -8.57 5.34
N ALA A 80 -9.21 -9.33 4.71
CA ALA A 80 -7.78 -9.30 5.04
C ALA A 80 -7.14 -7.92 4.78
N PHE A 81 -7.63 -7.19 3.80
CA PHE A 81 -7.42 -5.76 3.64
C PHE A 81 -8.67 -5.03 4.12
N ASP A 82 -8.58 -4.21 5.15
CA ASP A 82 -9.72 -3.44 5.67
C ASP A 82 -9.26 -2.06 6.16
N ILE A 83 -9.78 -1.00 5.55
CA ILE A 83 -9.43 0.37 5.93
C ILE A 83 -10.06 0.83 7.24
N THR A 84 -11.05 0.10 7.77
CA THR A 84 -11.65 0.41 9.07
C THR A 84 -10.78 0.03 10.26
N ILE A 85 -9.58 -0.49 10.00
CA ILE A 85 -8.61 -0.94 11.00
C ILE A 85 -8.03 0.19 11.87
N ALA A 86 -8.26 1.47 11.52
CA ALA A 86 -7.65 2.64 12.17
C ALA A 86 -7.77 2.67 13.70
N PRO A 87 -8.92 2.34 14.34
CA PRO A 87 -9.02 2.31 15.79
C PRO A 87 -8.05 1.31 16.45
N LEU A 88 -7.85 0.16 15.82
CA LEU A 88 -6.92 -0.88 16.30
C LEU A 88 -5.47 -0.44 16.11
N ILE A 89 -5.09 0.11 14.96
CA ILE A 89 -3.75 0.63 14.69
C ILE A 89 -3.36 1.68 15.74
N LYS A 90 -4.26 2.61 16.05
CA LYS A 90 -4.07 3.60 17.13
C LYS A 90 -4.02 2.95 18.52
N GLY A 91 -4.90 2.00 18.77
CA GLY A 91 -4.95 1.26 20.03
C GLY A 91 -3.64 0.54 20.34
N TRP A 92 -3.04 -0.10 19.34
CA TRP A 92 -1.75 -0.79 19.43
C TRP A 92 -0.53 0.16 19.40
N GLY A 93 -0.75 1.50 19.33
CA GLY A 93 0.33 2.50 19.41
C GLY A 93 1.05 2.76 18.09
N PHE A 94 0.49 2.34 16.95
CA PHE A 94 0.95 2.73 15.63
C PHE A 94 0.22 4.01 15.16
N SER A 95 0.62 4.62 14.06
CA SER A 95 0.00 5.83 13.49
C SER A 95 -0.16 7.01 14.50
N GLY A 96 0.90 7.29 15.27
CA GLY A 96 0.87 8.41 16.24
C GLY A 96 0.08 8.13 17.51
N GLY A 97 -0.44 6.94 17.69
CA GLY A 97 -1.06 6.48 18.94
C GLY A 97 -0.03 6.41 20.07
N VAL A 98 -0.47 6.70 21.30
CA VAL A 98 0.35 6.45 22.48
C VAL A 98 0.31 4.97 22.78
N ARG A 99 1.49 4.35 22.86
CA ARG A 99 1.63 2.95 23.30
C ARG A 99 0.91 2.77 24.64
N LYS A 100 0.01 1.78 24.70
CA LYS A 100 -0.73 1.43 25.91
C LYS A 100 -0.31 0.03 26.36
N ASP A 101 -0.17 -0.14 27.66
CA ASP A 101 0.11 -1.45 28.27
C ASP A 101 -1.06 -2.42 28.10
N TYR A 102 -2.25 -1.90 27.84
CA TYR A 102 -3.46 -2.67 27.62
C TYR A 102 -4.32 -2.06 26.51
N VAL A 103 -4.70 -2.88 25.55
CA VAL A 103 -5.63 -2.52 24.45
C VAL A 103 -6.92 -3.29 24.65
N ASN A 104 -8.02 -2.58 24.82
CA ASN A 104 -9.36 -3.20 24.87
C ASN A 104 -9.82 -3.52 23.44
N VAL A 105 -9.32 -4.63 22.90
CA VAL A 105 -9.59 -5.07 21.53
C VAL A 105 -11.10 -5.27 21.30
N ASP A 106 -11.80 -5.94 22.23
CA ASP A 106 -13.24 -6.20 22.09
C ASP A 106 -14.07 -4.92 21.89
N SER A 107 -13.70 -3.83 22.59
CA SER A 107 -14.36 -2.54 22.43
C SER A 107 -14.06 -1.91 21.07
N LEU A 108 -12.82 -2.02 20.58
CA LEU A 108 -12.41 -1.44 19.30
C LEU A 108 -12.99 -2.20 18.11
N MET A 109 -13.13 -3.52 18.22
CA MET A 109 -13.73 -4.38 17.19
C MET A 109 -15.18 -4.00 16.82
N ASN A 110 -15.91 -3.31 17.70
CA ASN A 110 -17.24 -2.77 17.36
C ASN A 110 -17.21 -1.73 16.23
N TYR A 111 -16.03 -1.16 15.92
CA TYR A 111 -15.80 -0.11 14.92
C TYR A 111 -14.90 -0.57 13.79
N VAL A 112 -14.71 -1.88 13.63
CA VAL A 112 -13.97 -2.50 12.54
C VAL A 112 -14.91 -3.40 11.74
N GLY A 113 -14.72 -3.44 10.43
CA GLY A 113 -15.52 -4.22 9.49
C GLY A 113 -15.99 -3.38 8.31
N TYR A 114 -15.43 -3.62 7.15
CA TYR A 114 -15.69 -2.89 5.90
C TYR A 114 -17.15 -2.99 5.43
N GLU A 115 -17.89 -4.02 5.82
CA GLU A 115 -19.29 -4.24 5.41
C GLU A 115 -20.20 -3.07 5.82
N ARG A 116 -19.91 -2.42 6.95
CA ARG A 116 -20.61 -1.22 7.36
C ARG A 116 -20.37 -0.05 6.41
N LEU A 117 -19.12 0.10 5.92
CA LEU A 117 -18.79 1.12 4.94
C LEU A 117 -19.36 0.78 3.57
N VAL A 118 -19.42 -0.48 3.17
CA VAL A 118 -20.10 -0.91 1.92
C VAL A 118 -21.57 -0.50 1.96
N ALA A 119 -22.24 -0.70 3.09
CA ALA A 119 -23.65 -0.33 3.27
C ALA A 119 -23.88 1.19 3.27
N SER A 120 -22.88 1.98 3.66
CA SER A 120 -22.92 3.45 3.77
C SER A 120 -21.93 4.16 2.84
N ARG A 121 -21.49 3.50 1.76
CA ARG A 121 -20.49 4.03 0.82
C ARG A 121 -20.86 5.42 0.30
N PRO A 122 -19.85 6.26 -0.04
CA PRO A 122 -20.11 7.58 -0.58
C PRO A 122 -21.04 7.53 -1.79
N GLY A 123 -22.06 8.37 -1.78
CA GLY A 123 -23.00 8.55 -2.89
C GLY A 123 -22.44 9.39 -4.02
N ALA A 124 -23.28 10.21 -4.65
CA ALA A 124 -22.83 11.11 -5.71
C ALA A 124 -21.83 12.16 -5.19
N MET A 125 -20.90 12.60 -6.03
CA MET A 125 -19.83 13.58 -5.69
C MET A 125 -20.32 14.91 -5.10
N LEU A 126 -21.59 15.23 -5.25
CA LEU A 126 -22.20 16.47 -4.73
C LEU A 126 -22.87 16.28 -3.36
N GLU A 127 -22.75 15.13 -2.74
CA GLU A 127 -23.33 14.85 -1.44
C GLU A 127 -22.23 14.82 -0.36
N LYS A 128 -22.58 15.32 0.82
CA LYS A 128 -21.70 15.19 1.98
C LYS A 128 -21.68 13.74 2.44
N TYR A 129 -20.48 13.27 2.77
CA TYR A 129 -20.25 11.96 3.34
C TYR A 129 -19.76 12.07 4.78
N ALA A 130 -20.17 11.15 5.61
CA ALA A 130 -19.65 10.95 6.96
C ALA A 130 -19.50 9.45 7.21
N LEU A 131 -18.49 9.08 7.98
CA LEU A 131 -18.36 7.70 8.46
C LEU A 131 -19.50 7.34 9.44
N PRO A 132 -19.87 6.07 9.55
CA PRO A 132 -20.73 5.61 10.64
C PRO A 132 -20.13 6.00 11.99
N SER A 133 -21.01 6.28 12.98
CA SER A 133 -20.56 6.75 14.29
C SER A 133 -19.53 5.81 14.93
N GLY A 134 -18.40 6.37 15.35
CA GLY A 134 -17.29 5.66 15.97
C GLY A 134 -16.31 5.00 14.99
N TYR A 135 -16.62 4.93 13.70
CA TYR A 135 -15.69 4.42 12.69
C TYR A 135 -14.60 5.43 12.37
N GLU A 136 -13.40 4.93 12.16
CA GLU A 136 -12.27 5.65 11.60
C GLU A 136 -11.64 4.81 10.51
N ILE A 137 -11.00 5.44 9.54
CA ILE A 137 -10.35 4.76 8.41
C ILE A 137 -8.86 5.09 8.35
N ASP A 138 -8.08 4.13 7.86
CA ASP A 138 -6.68 4.26 7.51
C ASP A 138 -6.47 3.68 6.11
N VAL A 139 -5.99 4.50 5.19
CA VAL A 139 -5.77 4.12 3.79
C VAL A 139 -4.29 3.89 3.44
N ASN A 140 -3.40 3.81 4.45
CA ASN A 140 -1.95 3.67 4.22
C ASN A 140 -1.57 2.41 3.42
N GLY A 141 -2.38 1.36 3.42
CA GLY A 141 -2.13 0.13 2.66
C GLY A 141 -2.64 0.16 1.21
N ILE A 142 -2.99 1.34 0.67
CA ILE A 142 -3.47 1.50 -0.71
C ILE A 142 -3.15 2.89 -1.29
N ALA A 143 -2.89 3.88 -0.44
CA ALA A 143 -2.80 5.28 -0.86
C ALA A 143 -1.58 5.54 -1.74
N GLN A 144 -0.44 4.93 -1.45
CA GLN A 144 0.78 5.09 -2.25
C GLN A 144 0.59 4.48 -3.64
N GLY A 145 0.08 3.25 -3.73
CA GLY A 145 -0.26 2.61 -5.00
C GLY A 145 -1.26 3.41 -5.82
N PHE A 146 -2.27 4.00 -5.17
CA PHE A 146 -3.24 4.87 -5.84
C PHE A 146 -2.58 6.14 -6.38
N THR A 147 -1.69 6.75 -5.64
CA THR A 147 -0.94 7.95 -6.06
C THR A 147 -0.05 7.65 -7.27
N VAL A 148 0.63 6.51 -7.27
CA VAL A 148 1.39 6.01 -8.44
C VAL A 148 0.48 5.96 -9.68
N ASP A 149 -0.72 5.39 -9.55
CA ASP A 149 -1.66 5.29 -10.66
C ASP A 149 -2.17 6.64 -11.16
N LEU A 150 -2.34 7.64 -10.27
CA LEU A 150 -2.68 9.02 -10.66
C LEU A 150 -1.57 9.67 -11.49
N VAL A 151 -0.31 9.55 -11.04
CA VAL A 151 0.84 10.08 -11.80
C VAL A 151 0.99 9.36 -13.14
N VAL A 152 0.80 8.05 -13.17
CA VAL A 152 0.78 7.29 -14.44
C VAL A 152 -0.32 7.79 -15.37
N ASN A 153 -1.51 8.09 -14.87
CA ASN A 153 -2.60 8.64 -15.68
C ASN A 153 -2.25 10.03 -16.21
N LEU A 154 -1.60 10.90 -15.42
CA LEU A 154 -1.05 12.17 -15.91
C LEU A 154 -0.11 11.93 -17.08
N LEU A 155 0.92 11.08 -16.92
CA LEU A 155 1.90 10.79 -17.97
C LEU A 155 1.26 10.23 -19.24
N LYS A 156 0.30 9.31 -19.11
CA LYS A 156 -0.48 8.78 -20.24
C LYS A 156 -1.28 9.87 -20.97
N ASN A 157 -1.94 10.75 -20.24
CA ASN A 157 -2.70 11.86 -20.82
C ASN A 157 -1.81 12.87 -21.55
N LYS A 158 -0.53 12.96 -21.16
CA LYS A 158 0.52 13.75 -21.86
C LYS A 158 1.16 12.98 -23.03
N GLY A 159 0.71 11.76 -23.34
CA GLY A 159 1.25 10.94 -24.44
C GLY A 159 2.60 10.26 -24.13
N VAL A 160 2.98 10.15 -22.87
CA VAL A 160 4.24 9.48 -22.47
C VAL A 160 4.05 7.98 -22.52
N GLU A 161 4.87 7.30 -23.31
CA GLU A 161 4.81 5.84 -23.54
C GLU A 161 5.84 5.06 -22.73
N ASN A 162 6.93 5.72 -22.28
CA ASN A 162 8.02 5.08 -21.57
C ASN A 162 8.24 5.77 -20.22
N TYR A 163 7.91 5.08 -19.15
CA TYR A 163 8.02 5.63 -17.79
C TYR A 163 8.22 4.54 -16.73
N MET A 164 8.83 4.95 -15.62
CA MET A 164 8.83 4.28 -14.32
C MET A 164 8.43 5.32 -13.28
N VAL A 165 7.33 5.06 -12.59
CA VAL A 165 6.83 5.86 -11.47
C VAL A 165 7.02 5.04 -10.20
N GLU A 166 7.78 5.56 -9.25
CA GLU A 166 7.99 4.99 -7.92
C GLU A 166 7.64 6.03 -6.87
N ILE A 167 6.81 5.65 -5.89
CA ILE A 167 6.43 6.46 -4.73
C ILE A 167 6.36 5.53 -3.52
N GLY A 168 7.24 5.75 -2.54
CA GLY A 168 7.22 5.00 -1.29
C GLY A 168 7.65 3.52 -1.36
N GLY A 169 8.05 3.05 -2.53
CA GLY A 169 8.36 1.65 -2.83
C GLY A 169 7.37 1.01 -3.83
N GLU A 170 6.19 1.60 -4.01
CA GLU A 170 5.20 1.19 -5.00
C GLU A 170 5.63 1.69 -6.37
N VAL A 171 5.72 0.76 -7.34
CA VAL A 171 6.26 1.04 -8.67
C VAL A 171 5.27 0.68 -9.75
N ARG A 172 5.18 1.52 -10.80
CA ARG A 172 4.52 1.17 -12.06
C ARG A 172 5.37 1.57 -13.25
N CYS A 173 5.54 0.63 -14.19
CA CYS A 173 6.37 0.79 -15.37
C CYS A 173 5.58 0.59 -16.66
N LYS A 174 6.03 1.27 -17.73
CA LYS A 174 5.64 0.98 -19.11
C LYS A 174 6.82 1.22 -20.03
N GLY A 175 6.95 0.37 -21.07
CA GLY A 175 7.94 0.51 -22.13
C GLY A 175 9.37 0.31 -21.63
N THR A 176 10.30 1.15 -22.10
CA THR A 176 11.73 0.98 -21.89
C THR A 176 12.39 2.25 -21.32
N ASN A 177 13.57 2.06 -20.73
CA ASN A 177 14.45 3.17 -20.32
C ASN A 177 15.16 3.79 -21.54
N ILE A 178 15.99 4.82 -21.30
CA ILE A 178 16.74 5.53 -22.36
C ILE A 178 17.72 4.63 -23.14
N GLN A 179 18.11 3.48 -22.59
CA GLN A 179 18.96 2.51 -23.25
C GLN A 179 18.16 1.46 -24.04
N GLY A 180 16.84 1.59 -24.17
CA GLY A 180 15.97 0.63 -24.83
C GLY A 180 15.75 -0.68 -24.07
N ARG A 181 16.08 -0.73 -22.79
CA ARG A 181 15.90 -1.91 -21.91
C ARG A 181 14.62 -1.77 -21.09
N LYS A 182 13.95 -2.86 -20.81
CA LYS A 182 12.83 -2.88 -19.85
C LYS A 182 13.27 -2.35 -18.49
N TRP A 183 12.30 -1.88 -17.71
CA TRP A 183 12.54 -1.38 -16.37
C TRP A 183 12.81 -2.54 -15.41
N ARG A 184 13.90 -2.42 -14.64
CA ARG A 184 14.32 -3.43 -13.66
C ARG A 184 14.09 -2.90 -12.26
N ILE A 185 13.34 -3.66 -11.47
CA ILE A 185 13.00 -3.32 -10.11
C ILE A 185 13.59 -4.36 -9.18
N GLY A 186 14.34 -3.90 -8.17
CA GLY A 186 14.89 -4.75 -7.12
C GLY A 186 13.90 -4.96 -5.99
N ILE A 187 13.72 -6.20 -5.55
CA ILE A 187 13.06 -6.56 -4.30
C ILE A 187 14.13 -6.59 -3.21
N GLU A 188 14.01 -5.73 -2.22
CA GLU A 188 15.00 -5.64 -1.16
C GLU A 188 15.01 -6.89 -0.28
N GLU A 189 16.19 -7.28 0.17
CA GLU A 189 16.31 -8.30 1.22
C GLU A 189 15.75 -7.74 2.54
N PRO A 190 14.88 -8.48 3.27
CA PRO A 190 14.36 -8.04 4.55
C PRO A 190 15.49 -8.02 5.59
N SER A 191 16.01 -6.84 5.86
CA SER A 191 17.07 -6.58 6.82
C SER A 191 16.72 -5.37 7.68
N GLU A 192 17.05 -5.40 8.96
CA GLU A 192 16.91 -4.25 9.85
C GLU A 192 17.82 -3.08 9.41
N GLN A 193 18.94 -3.39 8.76
CA GLN A 193 19.85 -2.41 8.18
C GLN A 193 19.72 -2.40 6.66
N ARG A 194 19.21 -1.30 6.11
CA ARG A 194 19.15 -1.11 4.67
C ARG A 194 20.54 -1.01 4.08
N ILE A 195 20.96 -2.01 3.33
CA ILE A 195 22.18 -1.99 2.54
C ILE A 195 21.79 -1.67 1.09
N ALA A 196 22.09 -0.46 0.65
CA ALA A 196 21.75 -0.03 -0.70
C ALA A 196 22.38 -0.98 -1.75
N GLY A 197 21.56 -1.46 -2.67
CA GLY A 197 21.99 -2.35 -3.75
C GLY A 197 22.01 -3.85 -3.40
N GLN A 198 21.58 -4.24 -2.21
CA GLN A 198 21.37 -5.64 -1.85
C GLN A 198 19.92 -6.03 -2.13
N PHE A 199 19.71 -6.83 -3.16
CA PHE A 199 18.40 -7.28 -3.59
C PHE A 199 18.27 -8.79 -3.46
N GLN A 200 17.14 -9.25 -2.93
CA GLN A 200 16.77 -10.64 -2.89
C GLN A 200 16.37 -11.17 -4.27
N ALA A 201 15.74 -10.33 -5.07
CA ALA A 201 15.37 -10.63 -6.45
C ALA A 201 15.35 -9.36 -7.30
N ILE A 202 15.46 -9.52 -8.63
CA ILE A 202 15.27 -8.44 -9.59
C ILE A 202 14.20 -8.89 -10.60
N VAL A 203 13.22 -8.04 -10.86
CA VAL A 203 12.17 -8.29 -11.87
C VAL A 203 12.22 -7.28 -13.00
N GLU A 204 11.83 -7.70 -14.20
CA GLU A 204 11.59 -6.82 -15.34
C GLU A 204 10.10 -6.58 -15.51
N LEU A 205 9.70 -5.30 -15.52
CA LEU A 205 8.31 -4.90 -15.66
C LEU A 205 8.08 -4.12 -16.95
N ASP A 206 6.93 -4.41 -17.57
CA ASP A 206 6.37 -3.64 -18.69
C ASP A 206 4.85 -3.67 -18.58
N THR A 207 4.24 -2.48 -18.46
CA THR A 207 2.78 -2.29 -18.29
C THR A 207 2.24 -2.95 -17.02
N MET A 208 3.10 -3.16 -16.02
CA MET A 208 2.79 -3.77 -14.73
C MET A 208 3.29 -2.90 -13.58
N SER A 209 2.82 -3.23 -12.39
CA SER A 209 3.17 -2.59 -11.11
C SER A 209 3.76 -3.61 -10.16
N LEU A 210 4.56 -3.13 -9.20
CA LEU A 210 5.06 -3.89 -8.06
C LEU A 210 4.81 -3.07 -6.79
N ALA A 211 4.30 -3.71 -5.75
CA ALA A 211 4.26 -3.16 -4.40
C ALA A 211 4.76 -4.19 -3.39
N THR A 212 5.35 -3.73 -2.30
CA THR A 212 5.91 -4.62 -1.26
C THR A 212 5.49 -4.17 0.13
N SER A 213 4.77 -5.01 0.84
CA SER A 213 4.49 -4.89 2.27
C SER A 213 5.42 -5.77 3.10
N GLY A 214 5.79 -5.31 4.30
CA GLY A 214 6.67 -6.09 5.17
C GLY A 214 6.66 -5.64 6.62
N ASN A 215 6.86 -6.59 7.53
CA ASN A 215 6.80 -6.40 8.99
C ASN A 215 8.16 -6.21 9.66
N TYR A 216 9.27 -6.30 8.91
CA TYR A 216 10.62 -6.29 9.45
C TYR A 216 11.12 -4.90 9.87
N ARG A 217 10.46 -3.81 9.47
CA ARG A 217 10.87 -2.42 9.75
C ARG A 217 10.04 -1.70 10.79
N LYS A 218 8.74 -2.04 10.92
CA LYS A 218 7.81 -1.35 11.81
C LYS A 218 7.27 -2.33 12.85
N TYR A 219 8.00 -2.50 13.92
CA TYR A 219 7.60 -3.28 15.09
C TYR A 219 8.09 -2.59 16.36
N TRP A 220 7.53 -2.98 17.49
CA TRP A 220 8.06 -2.70 18.81
C TRP A 220 8.06 -3.98 19.65
N GLU A 221 8.82 -4.01 20.74
CA GLU A 221 8.87 -5.16 21.63
C GLU A 221 8.04 -4.87 22.88
N ASP A 222 7.19 -5.82 23.28
CA ASP A 222 6.43 -5.74 24.52
C ASP A 222 7.34 -6.00 25.74
N GLU A 223 6.80 -5.91 26.96
CA GLU A 223 7.54 -6.13 28.20
C GLU A 223 8.11 -7.56 28.32
N ARG A 224 7.62 -8.50 27.50
CA ARG A 224 8.10 -9.90 27.45
C ARG A 224 9.11 -10.11 26.31
N GLY A 225 9.51 -9.06 25.60
CA GLY A 225 10.40 -9.12 24.44
C GLY A 225 9.74 -9.72 23.18
N GLN A 226 8.39 -9.77 23.12
CA GLN A 226 7.69 -10.22 21.92
C GLN A 226 7.54 -9.07 20.93
N LYS A 227 7.85 -9.34 19.66
CA LYS A 227 7.66 -8.34 18.59
C LYS A 227 6.18 -8.14 18.33
N VAL A 228 5.73 -6.89 18.42
CA VAL A 228 4.39 -6.45 18.02
C VAL A 228 4.52 -5.73 16.70
N VAL A 229 3.93 -6.29 15.67
CA VAL A 229 3.99 -5.78 14.30
C VAL A 229 2.81 -4.87 13.99
N HIS A 230 2.96 -3.98 13.03
CA HIS A 230 1.90 -3.05 12.64
C HIS A 230 0.81 -3.68 11.76
N SER A 231 1.01 -4.89 11.25
CA SER A 231 -0.02 -5.66 10.56
C SER A 231 -0.98 -6.23 11.61
N ILE A 232 -2.15 -5.63 11.70
CA ILE A 232 -3.23 -6.03 12.62
C ILE A 232 -4.25 -6.84 11.80
N ASP A 233 -4.61 -8.01 12.30
CA ASP A 233 -5.65 -8.83 11.69
C ASP A 233 -7.03 -8.18 11.95
N PRO A 234 -7.78 -7.80 10.91
CA PRO A 234 -9.09 -7.17 11.07
C PRO A 234 -10.15 -8.09 11.68
N GLU A 235 -9.99 -9.42 11.56
CA GLU A 235 -10.95 -10.39 12.11
C GLU A 235 -10.78 -10.55 13.62
N THR A 236 -9.54 -10.56 14.12
CA THR A 236 -9.24 -10.79 15.54
C THR A 236 -8.89 -9.52 16.31
N GLY A 237 -8.56 -8.43 15.61
CA GLY A 237 -8.05 -7.19 16.19
C GLY A 237 -6.66 -7.28 16.81
N MET A 238 -5.95 -8.40 16.60
CA MET A 238 -4.63 -8.67 17.18
C MET A 238 -3.52 -8.44 16.15
N PRO A 239 -2.31 -8.06 16.61
CA PRO A 239 -1.13 -8.08 15.74
C PRO A 239 -0.92 -9.47 15.14
N PHE A 240 -0.85 -9.54 13.81
CA PHE A 240 -0.69 -10.82 13.10
C PHE A 240 0.79 -11.20 13.05
N ILE A 241 1.17 -12.13 13.91
CA ILE A 241 2.54 -12.64 13.98
C ILE A 241 2.65 -13.87 13.09
N SER A 242 3.39 -13.75 11.99
CA SER A 242 3.71 -14.86 11.09
C SER A 242 5.19 -14.88 10.75
N ASN A 243 5.63 -15.95 10.11
CA ASN A 243 6.97 -16.03 9.55
C ASN A 243 7.11 -15.32 8.18
N LEU A 244 6.04 -14.76 7.64
CA LEU A 244 6.07 -13.93 6.43
C LEU A 244 6.72 -12.59 6.74
N LEU A 245 7.92 -12.36 6.23
CA LEU A 245 8.70 -11.13 6.44
C LEU A 245 8.28 -10.03 5.48
N SER A 246 8.06 -10.39 4.21
CA SER A 246 7.54 -9.46 3.20
C SER A 246 6.77 -10.18 2.10
N ALA A 247 5.83 -9.45 1.50
CA ALA A 247 5.05 -9.87 0.34
C ALA A 247 5.20 -8.81 -0.76
N SER A 248 5.78 -9.21 -1.90
CA SER A 248 5.90 -8.38 -3.10
C SER A 248 4.90 -8.87 -4.14
N ILE A 249 4.01 -7.98 -4.59
CA ILE A 249 2.93 -8.33 -5.51
C ILE A 249 3.11 -7.58 -6.83
N ILE A 250 3.12 -8.31 -7.94
CA ILE A 250 3.02 -7.75 -9.28
C ILE A 250 1.54 -7.78 -9.71
N ALA A 251 1.03 -6.64 -10.20
CA ALA A 251 -0.35 -6.51 -10.66
C ALA A 251 -0.48 -5.47 -11.80
N PRO A 252 -1.62 -5.39 -12.52
CA PRO A 252 -1.81 -4.45 -13.64
C PRO A 252 -1.78 -2.96 -13.24
N ASN A 253 -2.04 -2.65 -11.99
CA ASN A 253 -1.98 -1.29 -11.45
C ASN A 253 -1.45 -1.30 -10.02
N ALA A 254 -0.87 -0.17 -9.60
CA ALA A 254 -0.19 -0.07 -8.32
C ALA A 254 -1.17 -0.10 -7.13
N THR A 255 -2.38 0.43 -7.29
CA THR A 255 -3.45 0.35 -6.28
C THR A 255 -3.77 -1.10 -5.90
N MET A 256 -3.88 -1.98 -6.90
CA MET A 256 -4.14 -3.41 -6.69
C MET A 256 -2.95 -4.10 -6.03
N ALA A 257 -1.73 -3.82 -6.53
CA ALA A 257 -0.52 -4.42 -5.98
C ALA A 257 -0.34 -4.08 -4.49
N ASP A 258 -0.56 -2.83 -4.10
CA ASP A 258 -0.42 -2.31 -2.73
C ASP A 258 -1.46 -2.96 -1.79
N ALA A 259 -2.74 -2.92 -2.16
CA ALA A 259 -3.81 -3.55 -1.37
C ALA A 259 -3.60 -5.07 -1.18
N LEU A 260 -3.21 -5.78 -2.25
CA LEU A 260 -2.97 -7.23 -2.19
C LEU A 260 -1.69 -7.56 -1.40
N ALA A 261 -0.64 -6.73 -1.47
CA ALA A 261 0.55 -6.89 -0.65
C ALA A 261 0.22 -6.75 0.84
N THR A 262 -0.60 -5.75 1.19
CA THR A 262 -1.08 -5.55 2.57
C THR A 262 -1.93 -6.75 3.05
N ALA A 263 -2.90 -7.20 2.26
CA ALA A 263 -3.72 -8.37 2.59
C ALA A 263 -2.88 -9.64 2.77
N SER A 264 -1.83 -9.81 1.96
CA SER A 264 -0.93 -10.97 2.04
C SER A 264 -0.24 -11.08 3.39
N MET A 265 0.13 -9.94 4.02
CA MET A 265 0.75 -9.94 5.34
C MET A 265 -0.18 -10.47 6.43
N ILE A 266 -1.49 -10.37 6.24
CA ILE A 266 -2.52 -10.89 7.17
C ILE A 266 -2.87 -12.36 6.87
N LYS A 267 -2.93 -12.76 5.59
CA LYS A 267 -3.25 -14.16 5.23
C LYS A 267 -2.09 -15.14 5.55
N GLY A 268 -0.87 -14.63 5.80
CA GLY A 268 0.33 -15.46 5.90
C GLY A 268 0.67 -16.13 4.57
N VAL A 269 1.81 -16.84 4.49
CA VAL A 269 2.37 -17.27 3.20
C VAL A 269 1.44 -18.19 2.39
N LEU A 270 0.83 -19.20 3.01
CA LEU A 270 -0.05 -20.14 2.28
C LEU A 270 -1.35 -19.47 1.84
N GLY A 271 -2.02 -18.76 2.75
CA GLY A 271 -3.24 -18.02 2.42
C GLY A 271 -3.00 -16.90 1.41
N ALA A 272 -1.82 -16.26 1.44
CA ALA A 272 -1.43 -15.26 0.45
C ALA A 272 -1.27 -15.86 -0.95
N ILE A 273 -0.62 -17.03 -1.07
CA ILE A 273 -0.50 -17.73 -2.37
C ILE A 273 -1.89 -18.08 -2.90
N GLU A 274 -2.73 -18.72 -2.08
CA GLU A 274 -4.10 -19.09 -2.45
C GLU A 274 -4.93 -17.87 -2.88
N MET A 275 -4.82 -16.77 -2.15
CA MET A 275 -5.51 -15.52 -2.48
C MET A 275 -5.01 -14.93 -3.80
N ILE A 276 -3.68 -14.80 -4.00
CA ILE A 276 -3.13 -14.19 -5.22
C ILE A 276 -3.43 -15.01 -6.46
N GLU A 277 -3.43 -16.33 -6.39
CA GLU A 277 -3.76 -17.21 -7.52
C GLU A 277 -5.23 -17.07 -7.99
N GLN A 278 -6.12 -16.49 -7.18
CA GLN A 278 -7.49 -16.12 -7.61
C GLN A 278 -7.51 -14.87 -8.51
N PHE A 279 -6.42 -14.13 -8.61
CA PHE A 279 -6.28 -12.94 -9.46
C PHE A 279 -5.43 -13.28 -10.70
N PRO A 280 -6.00 -13.61 -11.86
CA PRO A 280 -5.26 -14.13 -13.02
C PRO A 280 -4.16 -13.22 -13.56
N SER A 281 -4.18 -11.94 -13.18
CA SER A 281 -3.21 -10.92 -13.60
C SER A 281 -2.25 -10.49 -12.48
N ALA A 282 -2.28 -11.15 -11.32
CA ALA A 282 -1.38 -10.86 -10.20
C ALA A 282 -0.45 -12.03 -9.92
N GLU A 283 0.76 -11.71 -9.44
CA GLU A 283 1.75 -12.69 -9.00
C GLU A 283 2.40 -12.22 -7.71
N GLY A 284 2.75 -13.17 -6.84
CA GLY A 284 3.32 -12.91 -5.53
C GLY A 284 4.69 -13.54 -5.32
N TYR A 285 5.55 -12.81 -4.61
CA TYR A 285 6.85 -13.25 -4.13
C TYR A 285 6.92 -13.00 -2.62
N PHE A 286 7.11 -14.06 -1.86
CA PHE A 286 6.98 -14.08 -0.42
C PHE A 286 8.30 -14.46 0.23
N ILE A 287 8.85 -13.58 1.04
CA ILE A 287 10.07 -13.84 1.81
C ILE A 287 9.67 -14.29 3.20
N VAL A 288 10.14 -15.46 3.59
CA VAL A 288 9.73 -16.19 4.79
C VAL A 288 10.93 -16.42 5.68
N GLY A 289 10.82 -16.10 6.96
CA GLY A 289 11.84 -16.43 7.96
C GLY A 289 11.68 -17.86 8.45
N THR A 290 12.78 -18.60 8.54
CA THR A 290 12.80 -19.95 9.14
C THR A 290 13.07 -19.89 10.64
N LYS A 291 12.82 -20.99 11.34
CA LYS A 291 13.15 -21.12 12.79
C LYS A 291 14.64 -21.05 13.08
N LEU A 292 15.48 -21.26 12.08
CA LEU A 292 16.95 -21.16 12.17
C LEU A 292 17.49 -19.76 11.88
N GLY A 293 16.61 -18.79 11.58
CA GLY A 293 16.99 -17.43 11.20
C GLY A 293 17.41 -17.29 9.74
N GLU A 294 17.21 -18.32 8.93
CA GLU A 294 17.45 -18.30 7.50
C GLU A 294 16.24 -17.70 6.76
N ILE A 295 16.43 -17.31 5.52
CA ILE A 295 15.38 -16.78 4.65
C ILE A 295 15.06 -17.82 3.59
N GLU A 296 13.78 -18.11 3.42
CA GLU A 296 13.23 -18.90 2.32
C GLU A 296 12.32 -18.03 1.45
N VAL A 297 12.17 -18.43 0.20
CA VAL A 297 11.31 -17.75 -0.76
C VAL A 297 10.21 -18.69 -1.21
N GLN A 298 8.98 -18.20 -1.23
CA GLN A 298 7.85 -18.84 -1.88
C GLN A 298 7.24 -17.88 -2.90
N GLN A 299 6.64 -18.40 -3.97
CA GLN A 299 6.11 -17.57 -5.05
C GLN A 299 4.91 -18.25 -5.71
N THR A 300 4.06 -17.46 -6.35
CA THR A 300 2.97 -17.99 -7.18
C THR A 300 3.50 -18.59 -8.47
N SER A 301 2.69 -19.41 -9.11
CA SER A 301 3.09 -20.25 -10.25
C SER A 301 3.59 -19.47 -11.47
N GLY A 302 3.12 -18.23 -11.67
CA GLY A 302 3.48 -17.40 -12.83
C GLY A 302 4.57 -16.36 -12.56
N TRP A 303 5.16 -16.31 -11.36
CA TRP A 303 6.16 -15.31 -10.99
C TRP A 303 7.42 -15.32 -11.86
N GLU A 304 7.89 -16.51 -12.25
CA GLU A 304 9.14 -16.71 -13.03
C GLU A 304 9.19 -15.90 -14.34
N LYS A 305 8.03 -15.56 -14.92
CA LYS A 305 7.97 -14.74 -16.16
C LYS A 305 8.50 -13.32 -16.00
N TYR A 306 8.61 -12.84 -14.77
CA TYR A 306 9.12 -11.51 -14.44
C TYR A 306 10.56 -11.52 -13.91
N SER A 307 11.04 -12.66 -13.40
CA SER A 307 12.37 -12.79 -12.77
C SER A 307 13.50 -12.69 -13.80
N ILE A 308 14.56 -11.97 -13.44
CA ILE A 308 15.82 -11.96 -14.18
C ILE A 308 16.76 -12.95 -13.49
N LYS A 309 17.33 -13.84 -14.28
CA LYS A 309 18.37 -14.76 -13.82
C LYS A 309 19.73 -14.10 -13.80
#